data_e6f578817a2db3556a5549d25bbf7a53
#
_entry.id   e6f578817a2db3556a5549d25bbf7a53
#
_cell.length_a   1.000
_cell.length_b   1.000
_cell.length_c   1.000
_cell.angle_alpha   90.00
_cell.angle_beta   90.00
_cell.angle_gamma   90.00
#
_symmetry.space_group_name_H-M   'P 1'
#
loop_
_entity.id
_entity.type
_entity.pdbx_description
1 polymer ?
#
loop_
_entity_poly.entity_id
_entity_poly.type
_entity_poly.pdbx_seq_one_letter_code
_entity_poly.pdbx_strand_id
1 'polypeptide(L)'
;MAASALLKKVKLALRIGHNKLDADLEDWIEAALDDLRLAGVVIRDVGDPLIVAAVKTYCRAHMTDDVARSEMYLDRFDRQKATLKSTAAYGSYTGEADADAE
;
A
#
# COMPACT_ATOMS: atom_id res chain seq x y z
N MET A 1 -0.79 13.42 8.87
CA MET A 1 -1.40 12.75 7.71
C MET A 1 -0.65 11.48 7.40
N ALA A 2 -1.39 10.42 7.05
CA ALA A 2 -0.78 9.11 6.76
C ALA A 2 0.23 9.19 5.62
N ALA A 3 -0.08 9.95 4.56
CA ALA A 3 0.82 10.11 3.42
C ALA A 3 2.15 10.71 3.85
N SER A 4 2.12 11.72 4.71
CA SER A 4 3.34 12.37 5.19
C SER A 4 4.22 11.41 6.00
N ALA A 5 3.59 10.52 6.78
CA ALA A 5 4.33 9.55 7.58
C ALA A 5 5.08 8.55 6.70
N LEU A 6 4.56 8.23 5.52
CA LEU A 6 5.17 7.26 4.62
C LEU A 6 6.03 7.90 3.53
N LEU A 7 5.93 9.20 3.34
CA LEU A 7 6.60 9.89 2.23
C LEU A 7 8.10 9.62 2.22
N LYS A 8 8.75 9.77 3.36
CA LYS A 8 10.19 9.57 3.45
C LYS A 8 10.59 8.14 3.09
N LYS A 9 9.83 7.16 3.59
CA LYS A 9 10.12 5.74 3.32
C LYS A 9 9.95 5.42 1.84
N VAL A 10 8.91 5.96 1.22
CA VAL A 10 8.66 5.75 -0.21
C VAL A 10 9.76 6.42 -1.04
N LYS A 11 10.15 7.65 -0.69
CA LYS A 11 11.21 8.35 -1.41
C LYS A 11 12.52 7.57 -1.35
N LEU A 12 12.86 7.03 -0.18
CA LEU A 12 14.07 6.22 -0.04
C LEU A 12 14.01 4.97 -0.91
N ALA A 13 12.87 4.30 -0.94
CA ALA A 13 12.69 3.09 -1.73
C ALA A 13 12.80 3.36 -3.23
N LEU A 14 12.30 4.51 -3.67
CA LEU A 14 12.30 4.92 -5.08
C LEU A 14 13.54 5.72 -5.46
N ARG A 15 14.42 5.97 -4.49
CA ARG A 15 15.67 6.71 -4.67
C ARG A 15 15.45 8.13 -5.19
N ILE A 16 14.45 8.79 -4.61
CA ILE A 16 14.11 10.17 -4.96
C ILE A 16 14.74 11.10 -3.93
N GLY A 17 15.66 11.95 -4.38
CA GLY A 17 16.39 12.85 -3.50
C GLY A 17 15.93 14.30 -3.55
N HIS A 18 14.85 14.60 -4.30
CA HIS A 18 14.33 15.97 -4.42
C HIS A 18 12.87 16.00 -3.96
N ASN A 19 12.29 17.18 -3.91
CA ASN A 19 10.94 17.39 -3.40
C ASN A 19 9.91 17.71 -4.50
N LYS A 20 10.31 17.61 -5.75
CA LYS A 20 9.44 17.99 -6.88
C LYS A 20 8.24 17.08 -7.05
N LEU A 21 8.34 15.84 -6.59
CA LEU A 21 7.27 14.85 -6.73
C LEU A 21 6.53 14.59 -5.42
N ASP A 22 6.81 15.35 -4.37
CA ASP A 22 6.23 15.08 -3.05
C ASP A 22 4.70 15.06 -3.08
N ALA A 23 4.09 16.03 -3.75
CA ALA A 23 2.64 16.10 -3.83
C ALA A 23 2.06 14.88 -4.57
N ASP A 24 2.67 14.49 -5.69
CA ASP A 24 2.24 13.31 -6.43
C ASP A 24 2.41 12.04 -5.60
N LEU A 25 3.55 11.92 -4.93
CA LEU A 25 3.81 10.76 -4.09
C LEU A 25 2.81 10.66 -2.95
N GLU A 26 2.48 11.78 -2.32
CA GLU A 26 1.48 11.78 -1.25
C GLU A 26 0.12 11.34 -1.78
N ASP A 27 -0.27 11.79 -2.97
CA ASP A 27 -1.52 11.36 -3.59
C ASP A 27 -1.52 9.85 -3.86
N TRP A 28 -0.42 9.32 -4.37
CA TRP A 28 -0.31 7.88 -4.64
C TRP A 28 -0.33 7.08 -3.34
N ILE A 29 0.33 7.56 -2.30
CA ILE A 29 0.33 6.89 -0.99
C ILE A 29 -1.10 6.83 -0.45
N GLU A 30 -1.83 7.95 -0.48
CA GLU A 30 -3.21 7.97 -0.01
C GLU A 30 -4.09 7.04 -0.84
N ALA A 31 -3.91 7.06 -2.16
CA ALA A 31 -4.68 6.19 -3.04
C ALA A 31 -4.42 4.71 -2.75
N ALA A 32 -3.16 4.35 -2.49
CA ALA A 32 -2.81 2.97 -2.14
C ALA A 32 -3.47 2.55 -0.84
N LEU A 33 -3.40 3.40 0.18
CA LEU A 33 -4.01 3.10 1.47
C LEU A 33 -5.53 2.96 1.34
N ASP A 34 -6.15 3.84 0.57
CA ASP A 34 -7.60 3.77 0.35
C ASP A 34 -7.98 2.50 -0.42
N ASP A 35 -7.20 2.12 -1.43
CA ASP A 35 -7.44 0.90 -2.18
C ASP A 35 -7.39 -0.32 -1.26
N LEU A 36 -6.39 -0.37 -0.37
CA LEU A 36 -6.29 -1.45 0.61
C LEU A 36 -7.52 -1.48 1.52
N ARG A 37 -7.94 -0.33 2.04
CA ARG A 37 -9.12 -0.24 2.91
C ARG A 37 -10.40 -0.67 2.19
N LEU A 38 -10.56 -0.24 0.94
CA LEU A 38 -11.73 -0.60 0.14
C LEU A 38 -11.80 -2.10 -0.12
N ALA A 39 -10.65 -2.75 -0.20
CA ALA A 39 -10.58 -4.20 -0.40
C ALA A 39 -10.87 -4.97 0.89
N GLY A 40 -10.92 -4.29 2.04
CA GLY A 40 -11.19 -4.92 3.32
C GLY A 40 -9.95 -5.12 4.18
N VAL A 41 -8.82 -4.54 3.80
CA VAL A 41 -7.61 -4.59 4.62
C VAL A 41 -7.74 -3.60 5.78
N VAL A 42 -7.58 -4.08 6.99
CA VAL A 42 -7.64 -3.25 8.19
C VAL A 42 -6.24 -2.73 8.48
N ILE A 43 -6.06 -1.42 8.38
CA ILE A 43 -4.78 -0.77 8.63
C ILE A 43 -4.81 -0.15 10.02
N ARG A 44 -4.13 -0.79 10.96
CA ARG A 44 -4.03 -0.29 12.33
C ARG A 44 -2.83 0.63 12.52
N ASP A 45 -1.80 0.40 11.72
CA ASP A 45 -0.55 1.19 11.77
C ASP A 45 -0.03 1.32 10.33
N VAL A 46 -0.03 2.53 9.81
CA VAL A 46 0.46 2.78 8.45
C VAL A 46 1.96 2.49 8.33
N GLY A 47 2.68 2.44 9.44
CA GLY A 47 4.10 2.08 9.46
C GLY A 47 4.37 0.58 9.44
N ASP A 48 3.32 -0.25 9.46
CA ASP A 48 3.46 -1.70 9.39
C ASP A 48 4.25 -2.09 8.13
N PRO A 49 5.32 -2.91 8.27
CA PRO A 49 6.16 -3.24 7.12
C PRO A 49 5.43 -3.82 5.92
N LEU A 50 4.41 -4.64 6.13
CA LEU A 50 3.67 -5.22 5.02
C LEU A 50 2.78 -4.19 4.33
N ILE A 51 2.20 -3.27 5.08
CA ILE A 51 1.43 -2.16 4.52
C ILE A 51 2.36 -1.24 3.73
N VAL A 52 3.51 -0.90 4.31
CA VAL A 52 4.50 -0.04 3.64
C VAL A 52 4.99 -0.69 2.35
N ALA A 53 5.23 -2.02 2.37
CA ALA A 53 5.66 -2.74 1.17
C ALA A 53 4.63 -2.62 0.04
N ALA A 54 3.35 -2.78 0.36
CA ALA A 54 2.29 -2.63 -0.64
C ALA A 54 2.22 -1.20 -1.19
N VAL A 55 2.32 -0.21 -0.31
CA VAL A 55 2.32 1.20 -0.72
C VAL A 55 3.49 1.51 -1.64
N LYS A 56 4.69 1.00 -1.32
CA LYS A 56 5.86 1.19 -2.18
C LYS A 56 5.65 0.61 -3.56
N THR A 57 5.05 -0.58 -3.63
CA THR A 57 4.75 -1.24 -4.91
C THR A 57 3.81 -0.40 -5.75
N TYR A 58 2.76 0.13 -5.13
CA TYR A 58 1.80 0.99 -5.82
C TYR A 58 2.49 2.23 -6.38
N CYS A 59 3.33 2.88 -5.58
CA CYS A 59 4.04 4.08 -6.03
C CYS A 59 5.01 3.76 -7.18
N ARG A 60 5.68 2.61 -7.14
CA ARG A 60 6.55 2.20 -8.25
C ARG A 60 5.76 2.05 -9.54
N ALA A 61 4.54 1.52 -9.47
CA ALA A 61 3.70 1.36 -10.64
C ALA A 61 3.39 2.70 -11.31
N HIS A 62 3.22 3.74 -10.50
CA HIS A 62 2.90 5.07 -11.02
C HIS A 62 4.14 5.88 -11.42
N MET A 63 5.31 5.49 -10.93
CA MET A 63 6.55 6.20 -11.23
C MET A 63 7.17 5.78 -12.55
N THR A 64 6.91 4.56 -13.01
CA THR A 64 7.56 4.06 -14.23
C THR A 64 6.82 4.50 -15.49
N ASP A 65 7.59 4.82 -16.52
CA ASP A 65 7.05 5.12 -17.85
C ASP A 65 6.85 3.86 -18.68
N ASP A 66 7.36 2.73 -18.22
CA ASP A 66 7.26 1.45 -18.91
C ASP A 66 5.93 0.79 -18.58
N VAL A 67 5.06 0.64 -19.57
CA VAL A 67 3.72 0.08 -19.39
C VAL A 67 3.79 -1.35 -18.82
N ALA A 68 4.71 -2.17 -19.35
CA ALA A 68 4.83 -3.54 -18.89
C ALA A 68 5.26 -3.61 -17.42
N ARG A 69 6.17 -2.73 -17.00
CA ARG A 69 6.58 -2.66 -15.60
C ARG A 69 5.47 -2.15 -14.72
N SER A 70 4.73 -1.14 -15.18
CA SER A 70 3.60 -0.61 -14.42
C SER A 70 2.58 -1.72 -14.16
N GLU A 71 2.23 -2.49 -15.19
CA GLU A 71 1.29 -3.59 -15.05
C GLU A 71 1.81 -4.68 -14.11
N MET A 72 3.11 -4.96 -14.18
CA MET A 72 3.74 -5.94 -13.27
C MET A 72 3.63 -5.48 -11.81
N TYR A 73 3.90 -4.21 -11.54
CA TYR A 73 3.80 -3.68 -10.19
C TYR A 73 2.36 -3.64 -9.69
N LEU A 74 1.41 -3.27 -10.55
CA LEU A 74 -0.01 -3.27 -10.17
C LEU A 74 -0.50 -4.70 -9.88
N ASP A 75 -0.04 -5.66 -10.66
CA ASP A 75 -0.36 -7.07 -10.42
C ASP A 75 0.22 -7.53 -9.08
N ARG A 76 1.45 -7.12 -8.78
CA ARG A 76 2.08 -7.43 -7.50
C ARG A 76 1.31 -6.78 -6.35
N PHE A 77 0.88 -5.53 -6.52
CA PHE A 77 0.08 -4.82 -5.52
C PHE A 77 -1.22 -5.58 -5.26
N ASP A 78 -1.88 -6.04 -6.31
CA ASP A 78 -3.12 -6.82 -6.17
C ASP A 78 -2.91 -8.10 -5.38
N ARG A 79 -1.78 -8.77 -5.59
CA ARG A 79 -1.44 -9.97 -4.83
C ARG A 79 -1.13 -9.66 -3.37
N GLN A 80 -0.40 -8.58 -3.11
CA GLN A 80 -0.13 -8.13 -1.75
C GLN A 80 -1.43 -7.80 -1.03
N LYS A 81 -2.33 -7.11 -1.71
CA LYS A 81 -3.65 -6.77 -1.18
C LYS A 81 -4.45 -8.01 -0.85
N ALA A 82 -4.48 -8.98 -1.74
CA ALA A 82 -5.20 -10.23 -1.53
C ALA A 82 -4.63 -11.00 -0.33
N THR A 83 -3.31 -11.06 -0.21
CA THR A 83 -2.64 -11.71 0.91
C THR A 83 -2.99 -11.04 2.23
N LEU A 84 -2.93 -9.71 2.28
CA LEU A 84 -3.26 -8.96 3.48
C LEU A 84 -4.72 -9.17 3.85
N LYS A 85 -5.61 -9.12 2.88
CA LYS A 85 -7.04 -9.29 3.12
C LYS A 85 -7.35 -10.66 3.72
N SER A 86 -6.64 -11.70 3.31
CA SER A 86 -6.89 -13.06 3.77
C SER A 86 -6.17 -13.41 5.07
N THR A 87 -5.30 -12.52 5.56
CA THR A 87 -4.55 -12.74 6.80
C THR A 87 -5.36 -12.19 7.98
N ALA A 88 -5.53 -12.98 9.02
CA ALA A 88 -6.37 -12.62 10.16
C ALA A 88 -5.99 -11.28 10.80
N ALA A 89 -4.70 -10.96 10.83
CA ALA A 89 -4.22 -9.71 11.43
C ALA A 89 -4.64 -8.47 10.63
N TYR A 90 -4.92 -8.61 9.34
CA TYR A 90 -5.24 -7.49 8.46
C TYR A 90 -6.62 -7.60 7.82
N GLY A 91 -7.29 -8.74 7.98
CA GLY A 91 -8.61 -8.94 7.37
C GLY A 91 -9.70 -8.17 8.08
N SER A 92 -10.71 -7.77 7.35
CA SER A 92 -11.88 -7.09 7.88
C SER A 92 -12.78 -8.01 8.71
N TYR A 93 -12.54 -9.28 8.66
CA TYR A 93 -13.27 -10.29 9.25
C TYR A 93 -13.17 -10.39 10.72
N THR A 94 -13.42 -10.27 11.43
CA THR A 94 -13.19 -10.22 12.38
C THR A 94 -13.85 -10.61 13.32
N GLY A 95 -14.07 -10.87 12.67
CA GLY A 95 -14.40 -11.17 13.01
C GLY A 95 -14.85 -11.86 13.43
N GLU A 96 -14.94 -11.76 12.97
CA GLU A 96 -15.19 -12.30 13.03
C GLU A 96 -15.19 -13.14 13.23
N ALA A 97 -15.40 -13.14 13.11
CA ALA A 97 -15.23 -13.80 13.14
C ALA A 97 -15.05 -14.53 13.54
N ASP A 98 -15.20 -14.32 13.56
CA ASP A 98 -14.83 -14.82 13.92
C ASP A 98 -14.68 -15.41 14.46
N ALA A 99 -15.10 -15.23 14.68
CA ALA A 99 -14.79 -15.56 15.10
C ALA A 99 -14.63 -16.34 15.41
N ASP A 100 -15.01 -16.30 15.25
CA ASP A 100 -14.72 -16.85 15.35
C ASP A 100 -14.53 -17.63 15.48
N ALA A 101 -14.93 -17.66 15.42
CA ALA A 101 -14.57 -18.14 15.36
C ALA A 101 -14.28 -18.85 15.55
N GLU A 102 -14.57 -18.81 15.54
CA GLU A 102 -14.09 -19.13 15.66
C GLU A 102 -13.89 -19.42 15.91
#